data_243cc85a6c407c70a02b293435595d61
#
_entry.id   243cc85a6c407c70a02b293435595d61
#
_cell.length_a   1.000
_cell.length_b   1.000
_cell.length_c   1.000
_cell.angle_alpha   90.00
_cell.angle_beta   90.00
_cell.angle_gamma   90.00
#
_symmetry.space_group_name_H-M   'P 1'
#
loop_
_entity.id
_entity.type
_entity.pdbx_description
1 polymer ?
#
loop_
_entity_poly.entity_id
_entity_poly.type
_entity_poly.pdbx_seq_one_letter_code
_entity_poly.pdbx_strand_id
1 'polypeptide(L)'
;MENPEKLLKSSGILDWLTAGVGRVLVSLIVPVIAFVVMWQGFIFLREGEASKLITAVVAIVWGVGGIGLLFVMSNWLIEQLPELWMIRLRPYVFVGPALAILSWYLLIPTLRTLYTSFFDARSVGFVGLENYIYAFTEPKMLESFRNNLLWLVFGTGLSVSFGLLVAILADRSKFETIAKSLIFLPMAISFVGAGVIWRFIYFYKPPTQEQIGLLNAILVGLGGEPQAWLTLRPWNNLFLIAILIWLQTGYAMVLLSAALKGVPQELLEAGRIDGASEVQIFFNILIPYIQGTIVTVSTTILILTLKIFDIVFVMTNGNYGTEVIASQQYKQMFKFQHFGRGSAIAIVLLIAVIPVMWYNLKQFGEQEAF
;
A
#
# COMPACT_ATOMS: atom_id res chain seq x y z
N MET A 1 -12.59 51.79 -24.25
CA MET A 1 -11.38 51.28 -24.92
C MET A 1 -10.30 52.36 -24.80
N GLU A 2 -9.52 52.30 -23.72
CA GLU A 2 -8.37 53.17 -23.53
C GLU A 2 -7.20 52.65 -24.35
N ASN A 3 -6.58 53.58 -25.07
CA ASN A 3 -5.53 53.36 -26.04
C ASN A 3 -4.29 52.73 -25.38
N PRO A 4 -3.81 51.54 -25.80
CA PRO A 4 -2.65 50.88 -25.23
C PRO A 4 -1.33 51.66 -25.35
N GLU A 5 -1.26 52.60 -26.26
CA GLU A 5 -0.07 53.47 -26.43
C GLU A 5 0.14 54.52 -25.33
N LYS A 6 -0.89 54.80 -24.47
CA LYS A 6 -0.73 55.74 -23.36
C LYS A 6 -0.07 55.13 -22.12
N LEU A 7 -0.02 53.80 -22.03
CA LEU A 7 0.62 53.09 -20.91
C LEU A 7 2.13 52.89 -21.08
N LEU A 8 2.66 53.16 -22.27
CA LEU A 8 4.08 53.01 -22.58
C LEU A 8 4.91 54.32 -22.44
N LYS A 9 4.32 55.39 -21.97
CA LYS A 9 4.98 56.73 -22.02
C LYS A 9 5.27 57.35 -20.66
N SER A 10 5.55 56.59 -19.57
CA SER A 10 6.08 57.20 -18.33
C SER A 10 6.92 56.31 -17.41
N SER A 11 7.32 55.13 -17.80
CA SER A 11 8.36 54.39 -17.04
C SER A 11 9.68 54.56 -17.79
N GLY A 12 10.57 55.36 -17.24
CA GLY A 12 11.91 55.51 -17.77
C GLY A 12 12.65 54.17 -17.74
N ILE A 13 13.60 54.00 -18.68
CA ILE A 13 14.48 52.83 -18.74
C ILE A 13 15.12 52.51 -17.36
N LEU A 14 15.40 53.56 -16.57
CA LEU A 14 15.89 53.45 -15.19
C LEU A 14 14.88 52.80 -14.24
N ASP A 15 13.59 53.14 -14.32
CA ASP A 15 12.54 52.52 -13.49
C ASP A 15 12.32 51.07 -13.86
N TRP A 16 12.45 50.70 -15.14
CA TRP A 16 12.39 49.31 -15.60
C TRP A 16 13.60 48.50 -15.13
N LEU A 17 14.82 49.08 -15.20
CA LEU A 17 16.05 48.45 -14.73
C LEU A 17 16.06 48.29 -13.20
N THR A 18 15.67 49.33 -12.46
CA THR A 18 15.60 49.27 -10.99
C THR A 18 14.51 48.34 -10.48
N ALA A 19 13.34 48.30 -11.13
CA ALA A 19 12.29 47.35 -10.84
C ALA A 19 12.74 45.91 -11.17
N GLY A 20 13.47 45.70 -12.25
CA GLY A 20 14.04 44.40 -12.63
C GLY A 20 15.13 43.94 -11.66
N VAL A 21 16.06 44.79 -11.30
CA VAL A 21 17.13 44.51 -10.32
C VAL A 21 16.54 44.28 -8.94
N GLY A 22 15.58 45.10 -8.51
CA GLY A 22 14.89 44.93 -7.24
C GLY A 22 14.17 43.57 -7.13
N ARG A 23 13.48 43.16 -8.19
CA ARG A 23 12.84 41.85 -8.26
C ARG A 23 13.85 40.71 -8.21
N VAL A 24 14.96 40.79 -8.93
CA VAL A 24 16.03 39.79 -8.89
C VAL A 24 16.66 39.70 -7.50
N LEU A 25 16.93 40.84 -6.85
CA LEU A 25 17.48 40.87 -5.50
C LEU A 25 16.53 40.28 -4.50
N VAL A 26 15.24 40.63 -4.54
CA VAL A 26 14.22 40.07 -3.64
C VAL A 26 14.05 38.56 -3.88
N SER A 27 14.09 38.11 -5.16
CA SER A 27 14.03 36.70 -5.51
C SER A 27 15.22 35.87 -5.02
N LEU A 28 16.37 36.50 -4.76
CA LEU A 28 17.54 35.84 -4.17
C LEU A 28 17.56 35.92 -2.63
N ILE A 29 17.20 37.08 -2.08
CA ILE A 29 17.28 37.35 -0.64
C ILE A 29 16.19 36.61 0.16
N VAL A 30 14.96 36.59 -0.34
CA VAL A 30 13.83 35.94 0.37
C VAL A 30 14.04 34.45 0.59
N PRO A 31 14.48 33.64 -0.39
CA PRO A 31 14.81 32.23 -0.18
C PRO A 31 15.98 32.03 0.81
N VAL A 32 16.99 32.90 0.79
CA VAL A 32 18.11 32.81 1.72
C VAL A 32 17.65 33.08 3.15
N ILE A 33 16.84 34.12 3.38
CA ILE A 33 16.27 34.42 4.69
C ILE A 33 15.40 33.23 5.18
N ALA A 34 14.53 32.73 4.33
CA ALA A 34 13.69 31.59 4.70
C ALA A 34 14.52 30.34 4.99
N PHE A 35 15.55 30.06 4.21
CA PHE A 35 16.49 28.97 4.51
C PHE A 35 17.16 29.16 5.87
N VAL A 36 17.64 30.35 6.18
CA VAL A 36 18.27 30.66 7.46
C VAL A 36 17.27 30.47 8.62
N VAL A 37 16.03 30.94 8.49
CA VAL A 37 14.99 30.76 9.50
C VAL A 37 14.67 29.26 9.70
N MET A 38 14.52 28.52 8.60
CA MET A 38 14.30 27.07 8.65
C MET A 38 15.50 26.34 9.26
N TRP A 39 16.70 26.74 8.94
CA TRP A 39 17.92 26.18 9.49
C TRP A 39 18.07 26.43 10.98
N GLN A 40 17.78 27.65 11.45
CA GLN A 40 17.79 27.97 12.87
C GLN A 40 16.73 27.19 13.67
N GLY A 41 15.55 27.03 13.10
CA GLY A 41 14.51 26.17 13.68
C GLY A 41 14.96 24.71 13.79
N PHE A 42 15.62 24.19 12.75
CA PHE A 42 16.21 22.83 12.77
C PHE A 42 17.29 22.69 13.86
N ILE A 43 18.21 23.66 13.97
CA ILE A 43 19.25 23.66 15.03
C ILE A 43 18.60 23.69 16.40
N PHE A 44 17.60 24.55 16.62
CA PHE A 44 16.87 24.63 17.88
C PHE A 44 16.24 23.28 18.25
N LEU A 45 15.62 22.59 17.30
CA LEU A 45 14.99 21.28 17.52
C LEU A 45 16.01 20.18 17.79
N ARG A 46 17.20 20.27 17.17
CA ARG A 46 18.27 19.27 17.31
C ARG A 46 19.07 19.44 18.61
N GLU A 47 19.36 20.68 19.00
CA GLU A 47 20.31 21.01 20.08
C GLU A 47 19.61 21.68 21.28
N GLY A 48 18.31 22.00 21.16
CA GLY A 48 17.59 22.79 22.17
C GLY A 48 17.40 22.02 23.48
N GLU A 49 17.77 22.69 24.58
CA GLU A 49 17.52 22.24 25.97
C GLU A 49 16.11 22.65 26.48
N ALA A 50 15.21 23.03 25.58
CA ALA A 50 13.87 23.49 25.90
C ALA A 50 12.99 22.37 26.50
N SER A 51 11.96 22.73 27.25
CA SER A 51 11.02 21.75 27.80
C SER A 51 10.35 20.96 26.69
N LYS A 52 10.00 19.69 26.95
CA LYS A 52 9.36 18.77 25.95
C LYS A 52 8.14 19.39 25.28
N LEU A 53 7.36 20.18 26.01
CA LEU A 53 6.18 20.85 25.48
C LEU A 53 6.56 21.94 24.46
N ILE A 54 7.55 22.78 24.79
CA ILE A 54 8.04 23.83 23.88
C ILE A 54 8.63 23.19 22.61
N THR A 55 9.46 22.16 22.76
CA THR A 55 10.05 21.43 21.64
C THR A 55 8.96 20.82 20.74
N ALA A 56 7.91 20.23 21.30
CA ALA A 56 6.80 19.68 20.54
C ALA A 56 6.01 20.75 19.77
N VAL A 57 5.69 21.87 20.43
CA VAL A 57 4.99 22.99 19.78
C VAL A 57 5.83 23.57 18.64
N VAL A 58 7.12 23.83 18.91
CA VAL A 58 8.04 24.35 17.87
C VAL A 58 8.19 23.36 16.72
N ALA A 59 8.29 22.05 16.99
CA ALA A 59 8.39 21.02 15.94
C ALA A 59 7.13 21.00 15.03
N ILE A 60 5.94 21.15 15.63
CA ILE A 60 4.69 21.20 14.84
C ILE A 60 4.64 22.48 14.01
N VAL A 61 4.87 23.64 14.63
CA VAL A 61 4.85 24.93 13.92
C VAL A 61 5.91 24.99 12.84
N TRP A 62 7.12 24.50 13.12
CA TRP A 62 8.23 24.45 12.16
C TRP A 62 7.94 23.48 11.01
N GLY A 63 7.44 22.25 11.31
CA GLY A 63 7.13 21.25 10.30
C GLY A 63 5.98 21.66 9.39
N VAL A 64 4.84 22.05 9.96
CA VAL A 64 3.66 22.46 9.16
C VAL A 64 3.88 23.83 8.51
N GLY A 65 4.39 24.81 9.28
CA GLY A 65 4.67 26.15 8.77
C GLY A 65 5.78 26.17 7.73
N GLY A 66 6.82 25.32 7.89
CA GLY A 66 7.91 25.18 6.94
C GLY A 66 7.45 24.64 5.59
N ILE A 67 6.58 23.64 5.56
CA ILE A 67 5.96 23.13 4.31
C ILE A 67 5.14 24.26 3.66
N GLY A 68 4.29 24.95 4.43
CA GLY A 68 3.51 26.08 3.93
C GLY A 68 4.40 27.19 3.34
N LEU A 69 5.46 27.55 4.06
CA LEU A 69 6.43 28.53 3.62
C LEU A 69 7.12 28.13 2.31
N LEU A 70 7.55 26.86 2.19
CA LEU A 70 8.14 26.33 0.96
C LEU A 70 7.20 26.45 -0.25
N PHE A 71 5.92 26.08 -0.07
CA PHE A 71 4.93 26.20 -1.15
C PHE A 71 4.67 27.67 -1.54
N VAL A 72 4.44 28.55 -0.57
CA VAL A 72 4.18 29.97 -0.83
C VAL A 72 5.36 30.60 -1.52
N MET A 73 6.58 30.38 -1.02
CA MET A 73 7.80 30.92 -1.62
C MET A 73 8.06 30.36 -3.03
N SER A 74 7.92 29.05 -3.21
CA SER A 74 8.17 28.44 -4.52
C SER A 74 7.15 28.93 -5.56
N ASN A 75 5.88 29.05 -5.17
CA ASN A 75 4.86 29.64 -6.06
C ASN A 75 5.15 31.11 -6.38
N TRP A 76 5.50 31.90 -5.35
CA TRP A 76 5.86 33.31 -5.55
C TRP A 76 7.08 33.47 -6.45
N LEU A 77 8.12 32.63 -6.31
CA LEU A 77 9.31 32.68 -7.18
C LEU A 77 8.97 32.35 -8.64
N ILE A 78 8.08 31.38 -8.87
CA ILE A 78 7.66 31.01 -10.21
C ILE A 78 6.80 32.09 -10.86
N GLU A 79 5.99 32.80 -10.10
CA GLU A 79 5.20 33.92 -10.59
C GLU A 79 6.06 35.14 -11.10
N GLN A 80 7.34 35.16 -10.68
CA GLN A 80 8.29 36.15 -11.19
C GLN A 80 8.90 35.77 -12.57
N LEU A 81 8.68 34.55 -13.03
CA LEU A 81 9.23 34.04 -14.29
C LEU A 81 8.36 34.42 -15.48
N PRO A 82 8.93 34.47 -16.71
CA PRO A 82 8.15 34.62 -17.93
C PRO A 82 7.07 33.54 -18.06
N GLU A 83 5.93 33.85 -18.63
CA GLU A 83 4.73 33.05 -18.72
C GLU A 83 4.98 31.58 -19.15
N LEU A 84 5.83 31.40 -20.18
CA LEU A 84 6.21 30.03 -20.63
C LEU A 84 6.89 29.17 -19.57
N TRP A 85 7.74 29.77 -18.75
CA TRP A 85 8.44 29.09 -17.68
C TRP A 85 7.52 28.89 -16.49
N MET A 86 6.67 29.86 -16.18
CA MET A 86 5.67 29.76 -15.13
C MET A 86 4.74 28.56 -15.36
N ILE A 87 4.18 28.42 -16.57
CA ILE A 87 3.28 27.29 -16.91
C ILE A 87 4.01 25.95 -16.82
N ARG A 88 5.26 25.88 -17.28
CA ARG A 88 6.03 24.62 -17.25
C ARG A 88 6.51 24.22 -15.87
N LEU A 89 6.88 25.17 -15.01
CA LEU A 89 7.48 24.89 -13.71
C LEU A 89 6.44 24.78 -12.59
N ARG A 90 5.26 25.39 -12.74
CA ARG A 90 4.20 25.37 -11.73
C ARG A 90 3.80 23.97 -11.27
N PRO A 91 3.62 22.95 -12.13
CA PRO A 91 3.35 21.59 -11.68
C PRO A 91 4.46 21.03 -10.78
N TYR A 92 5.71 21.31 -11.07
CA TYR A 92 6.85 20.81 -10.27
C TYR A 92 6.95 21.44 -8.89
N VAL A 93 6.43 22.64 -8.68
CA VAL A 93 6.35 23.26 -7.35
C VAL A 93 5.39 22.51 -6.46
N PHE A 94 4.23 22.12 -6.99
CA PHE A 94 3.21 21.42 -6.20
C PHE A 94 3.57 19.94 -5.99
N VAL A 95 4.11 19.29 -7.02
CA VAL A 95 4.44 17.84 -6.98
C VAL A 95 5.88 17.62 -6.51
N GLY A 96 6.79 18.54 -6.76
CA GLY A 96 8.23 18.42 -6.49
C GLY A 96 8.58 18.03 -5.05
N PRO A 97 8.06 18.69 -4.01
CA PRO A 97 8.35 18.31 -2.62
C PRO A 97 7.96 16.88 -2.30
N ALA A 98 6.79 16.44 -2.78
CA ALA A 98 6.35 15.05 -2.60
C ALA A 98 7.26 14.07 -3.36
N LEU A 99 7.62 14.38 -4.62
CA LEU A 99 8.55 13.58 -5.41
C LEU A 99 9.95 13.55 -4.78
N ALA A 100 10.43 14.67 -4.23
CA ALA A 100 11.72 14.72 -3.53
C ALA A 100 11.73 13.80 -2.30
N ILE A 101 10.69 13.86 -1.47
CA ILE A 101 10.56 12.98 -0.30
C ILE A 101 10.47 11.51 -0.73
N LEU A 102 9.64 11.19 -1.71
CA LEU A 102 9.52 9.83 -2.24
C LEU A 102 10.85 9.34 -2.83
N SER A 103 11.55 10.19 -3.58
CA SER A 103 12.86 9.83 -4.14
C SER A 103 13.90 9.58 -3.04
N TRP A 104 13.95 10.43 -2.04
CA TRP A 104 14.90 10.31 -0.93
C TRP A 104 14.65 9.06 -0.08
N TYR A 105 13.40 8.80 0.31
CA TYR A 105 13.06 7.74 1.25
C TYR A 105 12.68 6.40 0.60
N LEU A 106 12.32 6.39 -0.69
CA LEU A 106 11.96 5.15 -1.40
C LEU A 106 12.90 4.83 -2.56
N LEU A 107 13.12 5.78 -3.48
CA LEU A 107 13.91 5.48 -4.69
C LEU A 107 15.39 5.24 -4.34
N ILE A 108 16.02 6.11 -3.54
CA ILE A 108 17.44 5.95 -3.16
C ILE A 108 17.66 4.65 -2.37
N PRO A 109 16.89 4.30 -1.32
CA PRO A 109 17.01 3.00 -0.65
C PRO A 109 16.76 1.80 -1.58
N THR A 110 15.83 1.90 -2.52
CA THR A 110 15.57 0.84 -3.50
C THR A 110 16.77 0.64 -4.44
N LEU A 111 17.36 1.71 -4.95
CA LEU A 111 18.58 1.64 -5.76
C LEU A 111 19.77 1.08 -4.96
N ARG A 112 19.89 1.47 -3.70
CA ARG A 112 20.90 0.90 -2.79
C ARG A 112 20.67 -0.59 -2.55
N THR A 113 19.43 -1.03 -2.35
CA THR A 113 19.07 -2.44 -2.23
C THR A 113 19.42 -3.20 -3.51
N LEU A 114 19.09 -2.64 -4.68
CA LEU A 114 19.48 -3.22 -5.97
C LEU A 114 21.00 -3.33 -6.08
N TYR A 115 21.76 -2.30 -5.73
CA TYR A 115 23.22 -2.34 -5.70
C TYR A 115 23.73 -3.45 -4.75
N THR A 116 23.24 -3.47 -3.51
CA THR A 116 23.66 -4.44 -2.49
C THR A 116 23.33 -5.88 -2.89
N SER A 117 22.32 -6.12 -3.71
CA SER A 117 21.94 -7.46 -4.17
C SER A 117 23.00 -8.19 -4.99
N PHE A 118 23.97 -7.46 -5.54
CA PHE A 118 25.10 -8.03 -6.30
C PHE A 118 26.35 -8.28 -5.43
N PHE A 119 26.27 -8.04 -4.12
CA PHE A 119 27.39 -8.17 -3.20
C PHE A 119 27.17 -9.34 -2.23
N ASP A 120 28.24 -9.71 -1.53
CA ASP A 120 28.28 -10.78 -0.54
C ASP A 120 27.43 -10.48 0.72
N ALA A 121 27.54 -11.36 1.72
CA ALA A 121 26.81 -11.22 2.98
C ALA A 121 27.06 -9.88 3.68
N ARG A 122 28.27 -9.33 3.60
CA ARG A 122 28.67 -8.08 4.27
C ARG A 122 28.63 -6.86 3.36
N SER A 123 28.17 -7.03 2.13
CA SER A 123 28.13 -5.98 1.10
C SER A 123 29.51 -5.39 0.75
N VAL A 124 30.58 -6.20 0.81
CA VAL A 124 31.95 -5.81 0.52
C VAL A 124 32.43 -6.42 -0.81
N GLY A 125 32.29 -7.74 -0.99
CA GLY A 125 32.73 -8.46 -2.17
C GLY A 125 31.65 -8.52 -3.24
N PHE A 126 31.98 -8.19 -4.50
CA PHE A 126 31.06 -8.34 -5.62
C PHE A 126 30.92 -9.82 -6.01
N VAL A 127 29.70 -10.36 -5.98
CA VAL A 127 29.38 -11.77 -6.29
C VAL A 127 28.47 -11.92 -7.53
N GLY A 128 28.20 -10.82 -8.23
CA GLY A 128 27.37 -10.85 -9.44
C GLY A 128 25.97 -11.38 -9.16
N LEU A 129 25.55 -12.42 -9.88
CA LEU A 129 24.20 -12.98 -9.81
C LEU A 129 24.03 -14.14 -8.81
N GLU A 130 25.03 -14.48 -8.00
CA GLU A 130 24.94 -15.61 -7.06
C GLU A 130 23.74 -15.52 -6.10
N ASN A 131 23.43 -14.33 -5.61
CA ASN A 131 22.30 -14.12 -4.72
C ASN A 131 20.93 -14.34 -5.43
N TYR A 132 20.88 -14.06 -6.72
CA TYR A 132 19.68 -14.36 -7.53
C TYR A 132 19.59 -15.84 -7.86
N ILE A 133 20.72 -16.50 -8.16
CA ILE A 133 20.76 -17.97 -8.33
C ILE A 133 20.26 -18.63 -7.05
N TYR A 134 20.74 -18.21 -5.89
CA TYR A 134 20.23 -18.67 -4.60
C TYR A 134 18.70 -18.47 -4.47
N ALA A 135 18.19 -17.29 -4.82
CA ALA A 135 16.77 -16.98 -4.72
C ALA A 135 15.88 -17.91 -5.57
N PHE A 136 16.38 -18.43 -6.70
CA PHE A 136 15.62 -19.28 -7.61
C PHE A 136 15.97 -20.78 -7.54
N THR A 137 16.99 -21.19 -6.76
CA THR A 137 17.42 -22.58 -6.69
C THR A 137 17.35 -23.19 -5.29
N GLU A 138 17.42 -22.35 -4.24
CA GLU A 138 17.38 -22.85 -2.87
C GLU A 138 16.01 -23.49 -2.55
N PRO A 139 15.96 -24.74 -2.01
CA PRO A 139 14.72 -25.43 -1.71
C PRO A 139 13.73 -24.63 -0.87
N LYS A 140 14.22 -23.86 0.12
CA LYS A 140 13.37 -23.00 0.96
C LYS A 140 12.76 -21.81 0.20
N MET A 141 13.48 -21.30 -0.79
CA MET A 141 12.97 -20.27 -1.69
C MET A 141 11.92 -20.82 -2.64
N LEU A 142 12.14 -22.01 -3.20
CA LEU A 142 11.15 -22.68 -4.06
C LEU A 142 9.86 -23.03 -3.29
N GLU A 143 10.01 -23.49 -2.03
CA GLU A 143 8.87 -23.66 -1.11
C GLU A 143 8.12 -22.33 -0.92
N SER A 144 8.85 -21.24 -0.71
CA SER A 144 8.29 -19.91 -0.52
C SER A 144 7.53 -19.41 -1.75
N PHE A 145 8.06 -19.60 -2.95
CA PHE A 145 7.39 -19.25 -4.21
C PHE A 145 6.07 -20.02 -4.38
N ARG A 146 6.12 -21.36 -4.15
CA ARG A 146 4.91 -22.19 -4.21
C ARG A 146 3.86 -21.72 -3.22
N ASN A 147 4.25 -21.45 -1.97
CA ASN A 147 3.32 -21.00 -0.97
C ASN A 147 2.76 -19.61 -1.30
N ASN A 148 3.60 -18.65 -1.73
CA ASN A 148 3.11 -17.35 -2.18
C ASN A 148 2.07 -17.49 -3.30
N LEU A 149 2.28 -18.42 -4.25
CA LEU A 149 1.28 -18.68 -5.30
C LEU A 149 -0.05 -19.19 -4.72
N LEU A 150 -0.01 -20.10 -3.72
CA LEU A 150 -1.22 -20.53 -3.00
C LEU A 150 -1.91 -19.36 -2.31
N TRP A 151 -1.16 -18.50 -1.65
CA TRP A 151 -1.69 -17.30 -1.01
C TRP A 151 -2.31 -16.34 -2.02
N LEU A 152 -1.68 -16.12 -3.18
CA LEU A 152 -2.21 -15.26 -4.25
C LEU A 152 -3.52 -15.80 -4.80
N VAL A 153 -3.57 -17.09 -5.14
CA VAL A 153 -4.76 -17.71 -5.74
C VAL A 153 -5.90 -17.81 -4.73
N PHE A 154 -5.65 -18.47 -3.60
CA PHE A 154 -6.72 -18.72 -2.62
C PHE A 154 -6.99 -17.50 -1.73
N GLY A 155 -5.94 -16.79 -1.28
CA GLY A 155 -6.10 -15.61 -0.43
C GLY A 155 -6.85 -14.50 -1.15
N THR A 156 -6.40 -14.11 -2.34
CA THR A 156 -7.06 -13.06 -3.13
C THR A 156 -8.40 -13.55 -3.68
N GLY A 157 -8.42 -14.71 -4.34
CA GLY A 157 -9.61 -15.23 -5.00
C GLY A 157 -10.79 -15.44 -4.03
N LEU A 158 -10.54 -16.10 -2.88
CA LEU A 158 -11.59 -16.35 -1.90
C LEU A 158 -12.01 -15.08 -1.14
N SER A 159 -11.08 -14.15 -0.84
CA SER A 159 -11.45 -12.87 -0.22
C SER A 159 -12.42 -12.07 -1.10
N VAL A 160 -12.13 -11.97 -2.39
CA VAL A 160 -12.99 -11.26 -3.35
C VAL A 160 -14.31 -12.00 -3.54
N SER A 161 -14.29 -13.32 -3.70
CA SER A 161 -15.50 -14.12 -3.89
C SER A 161 -16.41 -14.07 -2.67
N PHE A 162 -15.87 -14.23 -1.46
CA PHE A 162 -16.67 -14.09 -0.24
C PHE A 162 -17.12 -12.65 -0.01
N GLY A 163 -16.28 -11.65 -0.33
CA GLY A 163 -16.66 -10.25 -0.28
C GLY A 163 -17.85 -9.95 -1.18
N LEU A 164 -17.83 -10.44 -2.42
CA LEU A 164 -18.93 -10.29 -3.36
C LEU A 164 -20.21 -11.02 -2.89
N LEU A 165 -20.07 -12.27 -2.45
CA LEU A 165 -21.18 -13.06 -1.93
C LEU A 165 -21.86 -12.34 -0.76
N VAL A 166 -21.04 -11.89 0.21
CA VAL A 166 -21.55 -11.18 1.39
C VAL A 166 -22.14 -9.82 1.02
N ALA A 167 -21.57 -9.10 0.05
CA ALA A 167 -22.15 -7.85 -0.45
C ALA A 167 -23.58 -8.07 -0.94
N ILE A 168 -23.80 -9.08 -1.79
CA ILE A 168 -25.13 -9.40 -2.36
C ILE A 168 -26.12 -9.81 -1.26
N LEU A 169 -25.68 -10.64 -0.30
CA LEU A 169 -26.55 -11.13 0.77
C LEU A 169 -26.89 -10.01 1.77
N ALA A 170 -25.90 -9.18 2.13
CA ALA A 170 -26.09 -8.08 3.06
C ALA A 170 -26.98 -6.98 2.47
N ASP A 171 -26.83 -6.64 1.18
CA ASP A 171 -27.64 -5.63 0.50
C ASP A 171 -29.14 -5.99 0.44
N ARG A 172 -29.46 -7.29 0.51
CA ARG A 172 -30.85 -7.79 0.57
C ARG A 172 -31.38 -7.92 1.99
N SER A 173 -30.54 -7.73 3.01
CA SER A 173 -30.91 -7.91 4.41
C SER A 173 -31.53 -6.65 5.01
N LYS A 174 -32.55 -6.82 5.87
CA LYS A 174 -33.08 -5.73 6.72
C LYS A 174 -32.05 -5.21 7.73
N PHE A 175 -31.01 -6.00 8.04
CA PHE A 175 -29.93 -5.66 8.96
C PHE A 175 -28.62 -5.31 8.24
N GLU A 176 -28.71 -4.80 7.01
CA GLU A 176 -27.59 -4.49 6.13
C GLU A 176 -26.45 -3.77 6.87
N THR A 177 -26.74 -2.64 7.53
CA THR A 177 -25.74 -1.82 8.21
C THR A 177 -25.01 -2.58 9.30
N ILE A 178 -25.74 -3.34 10.12
CA ILE A 178 -25.15 -4.12 11.23
C ILE A 178 -24.31 -5.27 10.66
N ALA A 179 -24.83 -6.01 9.69
CA ALA A 179 -24.12 -7.12 9.07
C ALA A 179 -22.80 -6.64 8.42
N LYS A 180 -22.85 -5.56 7.63
CA LYS A 180 -21.67 -4.98 7.02
C LYS A 180 -20.65 -4.47 8.06
N SER A 181 -21.12 -3.81 9.12
CA SER A 181 -20.25 -3.32 10.17
C SER A 181 -19.50 -4.46 10.87
N LEU A 182 -20.20 -5.55 11.21
CA LEU A 182 -19.58 -6.71 11.87
C LEU A 182 -18.57 -7.44 10.98
N ILE A 183 -18.87 -7.58 9.68
CA ILE A 183 -17.98 -8.26 8.72
C ILE A 183 -16.80 -7.39 8.32
N PHE A 184 -16.93 -6.07 8.40
CA PHE A 184 -15.85 -5.12 8.16
C PHE A 184 -14.90 -4.97 9.34
N LEU A 185 -15.36 -5.23 10.56
CA LEU A 185 -14.63 -5.00 11.81
C LEU A 185 -13.24 -5.67 11.86
N PRO A 186 -13.05 -6.92 11.37
CA PRO A 186 -11.75 -7.57 11.34
C PRO A 186 -10.66 -6.77 10.60
N MET A 187 -11.01 -6.00 9.57
CA MET A 187 -10.07 -5.17 8.82
C MET A 187 -9.37 -4.10 9.69
N ALA A 188 -9.98 -3.67 10.79
CA ALA A 188 -9.38 -2.73 11.73
C ALA A 188 -8.27 -3.35 12.59
N ILE A 189 -8.13 -4.69 12.57
CA ILE A 189 -7.13 -5.43 13.35
C ILE A 189 -5.84 -5.53 12.52
N SER A 190 -4.67 -5.31 13.15
CA SER A 190 -3.38 -5.55 12.47
C SER A 190 -3.20 -7.02 12.13
N PHE A 191 -2.44 -7.34 11.08
CA PHE A 191 -2.12 -8.73 10.72
C PHE A 191 -1.47 -9.51 11.86
N VAL A 192 -0.61 -8.85 12.65
CA VAL A 192 0.00 -9.45 13.86
C VAL A 192 -1.07 -9.73 14.91
N GLY A 193 -1.96 -8.77 15.17
CA GLY A 193 -3.07 -8.95 16.13
C GLY A 193 -4.02 -10.07 15.71
N ALA A 194 -4.35 -10.14 14.43
CA ALA A 194 -5.13 -11.24 13.86
C ALA A 194 -4.44 -12.59 14.10
N GLY A 195 -3.12 -12.67 13.84
CA GLY A 195 -2.34 -13.87 14.12
C GLY A 195 -2.43 -14.29 15.57
N VAL A 196 -2.33 -13.35 16.53
CA VAL A 196 -2.47 -13.66 17.97
C VAL A 196 -3.86 -14.21 18.29
N ILE A 197 -4.93 -13.60 17.77
CA ILE A 197 -6.31 -14.10 17.96
C ILE A 197 -6.45 -15.52 17.42
N TRP A 198 -5.98 -15.77 16.21
CA TRP A 198 -6.10 -17.07 15.56
C TRP A 198 -5.20 -18.14 16.18
N ARG A 199 -4.15 -17.78 16.91
CA ARG A 199 -3.41 -18.74 17.76
C ARG A 199 -4.31 -19.38 18.82
N PHE A 200 -5.24 -18.62 19.42
CA PHE A 200 -6.21 -19.17 20.35
C PHE A 200 -7.28 -20.00 19.64
N ILE A 201 -7.69 -19.61 18.42
CA ILE A 201 -8.66 -20.37 17.63
C ILE A 201 -8.09 -21.73 17.22
N TYR A 202 -6.82 -21.78 16.76
CA TYR A 202 -6.11 -22.99 16.33
C TYR A 202 -5.36 -23.70 17.44
N PHE A 203 -5.52 -23.29 18.69
CA PHE A 203 -4.75 -23.85 19.80
C PHE A 203 -5.04 -25.35 19.94
N TYR A 204 -3.96 -26.13 20.08
CA TYR A 204 -4.00 -27.59 20.20
C TYR A 204 -3.40 -28.04 21.50
N LYS A 205 -4.06 -28.98 22.17
CA LYS A 205 -3.53 -29.78 23.26
C LYS A 205 -3.60 -31.28 22.91
N PRO A 206 -2.76 -32.11 23.53
CA PRO A 206 -2.87 -33.58 23.39
C PRO A 206 -4.29 -34.07 23.68
N PRO A 207 -4.75 -35.17 23.05
CA PRO A 207 -6.12 -35.70 23.23
C PRO A 207 -6.52 -36.02 24.68
N THR A 208 -5.55 -36.24 25.55
CA THR A 208 -5.76 -36.51 27.00
C THR A 208 -6.10 -35.28 27.83
N GLN A 209 -6.03 -34.08 27.24
CA GLN A 209 -6.27 -32.80 27.90
C GLN A 209 -7.50 -32.10 27.31
N GLU A 210 -8.17 -31.31 28.15
CA GLU A 210 -9.27 -30.46 27.70
C GLU A 210 -8.82 -29.45 26.65
N GLN A 211 -9.54 -29.37 25.52
CA GLN A 211 -9.24 -28.50 24.44
C GLN A 211 -9.78 -27.09 24.72
N ILE A 212 -8.88 -26.10 24.75
CA ILE A 212 -9.22 -24.68 24.95
C ILE A 212 -9.27 -23.89 23.64
N GLY A 213 -8.70 -24.46 22.57
CA GLY A 213 -8.76 -23.84 21.22
C GLY A 213 -10.15 -24.00 20.64
N LEU A 214 -10.72 -22.87 20.12
CA LEU A 214 -12.12 -22.85 19.66
C LEU A 214 -12.44 -23.96 18.66
N LEU A 215 -11.61 -24.15 17.62
CA LEU A 215 -11.88 -25.18 16.60
C LEU A 215 -11.75 -26.58 17.16
N ASN A 216 -10.78 -26.85 18.04
CA ASN A 216 -10.62 -28.15 18.65
C ASN A 216 -11.70 -28.42 19.68
N ALA A 217 -12.16 -27.41 20.43
CA ALA A 217 -13.29 -27.58 21.35
C ALA A 217 -14.59 -27.95 20.60
N ILE A 218 -14.85 -27.28 19.45
CA ILE A 218 -16.00 -27.61 18.58
C ILE A 218 -15.82 -29.02 18.00
N LEU A 219 -14.65 -29.36 17.47
CA LEU A 219 -14.38 -30.64 16.82
C LEU A 219 -14.58 -31.79 17.80
N VAL A 220 -14.01 -31.69 19.02
CA VAL A 220 -14.17 -32.70 20.08
C VAL A 220 -15.62 -32.76 20.58
N GLY A 221 -16.30 -31.62 20.72
CA GLY A 221 -17.72 -31.57 21.06
C GLY A 221 -18.64 -32.29 20.05
N LEU A 222 -18.18 -32.38 18.78
CA LEU A 222 -18.86 -33.14 17.71
C LEU A 222 -18.39 -34.61 17.63
N GLY A 223 -17.55 -35.06 18.55
CA GLY A 223 -17.05 -36.43 18.60
C GLY A 223 -15.80 -36.70 17.74
N GLY A 224 -15.15 -35.67 17.23
CA GLY A 224 -13.90 -35.79 16.48
C GLY A 224 -12.66 -35.75 17.38
N GLU A 225 -11.49 -36.05 16.81
CA GLU A 225 -10.20 -35.95 17.48
C GLU A 225 -9.55 -34.57 17.30
N PRO A 226 -8.89 -34.00 18.33
CA PRO A 226 -8.25 -32.72 18.24
C PRO A 226 -7.12 -32.73 17.22
N GLN A 227 -7.00 -31.65 16.41
CA GLN A 227 -6.06 -31.53 15.32
C GLN A 227 -5.03 -30.41 15.57
N ALA A 228 -3.78 -30.71 15.25
CA ALA A 228 -2.71 -29.69 15.27
C ALA A 228 -2.67 -28.89 13.97
N TRP A 229 -3.67 -28.04 13.76
CA TRP A 229 -3.97 -27.32 12.51
C TRP A 229 -2.76 -26.71 11.82
N LEU A 230 -1.86 -26.10 12.59
CA LEU A 230 -0.69 -25.37 12.06
C LEU A 230 0.44 -26.29 11.60
N THR A 231 0.43 -27.56 12.00
CA THR A 231 1.44 -28.57 11.62
C THR A 231 0.94 -29.56 10.60
N LEU A 232 -0.37 -29.55 10.30
CA LEU A 232 -1.05 -30.49 9.43
C LEU A 232 -0.75 -30.19 7.96
N ARG A 233 0.30 -30.79 7.41
CA ARG A 233 0.67 -30.68 5.99
C ARG A 233 -0.24 -31.52 5.09
N PRO A 234 -0.60 -31.03 3.90
CA PRO A 234 -0.30 -29.74 3.27
C PRO A 234 -1.31 -28.65 3.61
N TRP A 235 -2.29 -28.88 4.47
CA TRP A 235 -3.46 -28.04 4.72
C TRP A 235 -3.14 -26.79 5.54
N ASN A 236 -2.03 -26.79 6.28
CA ASN A 236 -1.66 -25.70 7.18
C ASN A 236 -1.55 -24.33 6.50
N ASN A 237 -1.12 -24.28 5.23
CA ASN A 237 -1.15 -23.02 4.47
C ASN A 237 -2.56 -22.48 4.28
N LEU A 238 -3.56 -23.35 4.04
CA LEU A 238 -4.96 -22.94 3.89
C LEU A 238 -5.53 -22.39 5.19
N PHE A 239 -5.15 -22.97 6.34
CA PHE A 239 -5.54 -22.44 7.65
C PHE A 239 -4.95 -21.04 7.91
N LEU A 240 -3.72 -20.77 7.46
CA LEU A 240 -3.14 -19.43 7.52
C LEU A 240 -3.83 -18.47 6.53
N ILE A 241 -4.12 -18.92 5.32
CA ILE A 241 -4.84 -18.15 4.30
C ILE A 241 -6.25 -17.77 4.78
N ALA A 242 -6.93 -18.62 5.56
CA ALA A 242 -8.22 -18.31 6.15
C ALA A 242 -8.20 -17.05 7.04
N ILE A 243 -7.06 -16.76 7.68
CA ILE A 243 -6.87 -15.52 8.45
C ILE A 243 -6.89 -14.29 7.53
N LEU A 244 -6.20 -14.37 6.39
CA LEU A 244 -6.20 -13.30 5.40
C LEU A 244 -7.60 -13.09 4.82
N ILE A 245 -8.29 -14.18 4.47
CA ILE A 245 -9.66 -14.12 3.95
C ILE A 245 -10.58 -13.43 4.95
N TRP A 246 -10.52 -13.82 6.22
CA TRP A 246 -11.30 -13.19 7.29
C TRP A 246 -11.05 -11.69 7.40
N LEU A 247 -9.79 -11.23 7.28
CA LEU A 247 -9.41 -9.82 7.32
C LEU A 247 -9.87 -9.05 6.06
N GLN A 248 -9.77 -9.66 4.87
CA GLN A 248 -9.94 -8.96 3.60
C GLN A 248 -11.37 -9.05 3.03
N THR A 249 -12.17 -10.01 3.47
CA THR A 249 -13.56 -10.17 3.02
C THR A 249 -14.39 -8.89 3.26
N GLY A 250 -14.21 -8.24 4.43
CA GLY A 250 -14.93 -7.01 4.75
C GLY A 250 -14.57 -5.84 3.81
N TYR A 251 -13.29 -5.69 3.48
CA TYR A 251 -12.82 -4.70 2.51
C TYR A 251 -13.46 -4.93 1.12
N ALA A 252 -13.35 -6.17 0.62
CA ALA A 252 -13.93 -6.52 -0.66
C ALA A 252 -15.46 -6.32 -0.67
N MET A 253 -16.15 -6.74 0.39
CA MET A 253 -17.59 -6.57 0.55
C MET A 253 -18.02 -5.11 0.43
N VAL A 254 -17.37 -4.18 1.13
CA VAL A 254 -17.79 -2.77 1.14
C VAL A 254 -17.65 -2.15 -0.24
N LEU A 255 -16.53 -2.35 -0.93
CA LEU A 255 -16.28 -1.79 -2.25
C LEU A 255 -17.19 -2.41 -3.31
N LEU A 256 -17.37 -3.74 -3.28
CA LEU A 256 -18.24 -4.43 -4.22
C LEU A 256 -19.71 -4.11 -3.99
N SER A 257 -20.15 -3.95 -2.74
CA SER A 257 -21.50 -3.49 -2.42
C SER A 257 -21.77 -2.08 -2.95
N ALA A 258 -20.81 -1.17 -2.80
CA ALA A 258 -20.93 0.17 -3.35
C ALA A 258 -21.06 0.15 -4.89
N ALA A 259 -20.27 -0.68 -5.56
CA ALA A 259 -20.34 -0.85 -7.01
C ALA A 259 -21.67 -1.49 -7.47
N LEU A 260 -22.15 -2.50 -6.76
CA LEU A 260 -23.45 -3.14 -7.05
C LEU A 260 -24.63 -2.16 -6.92
N LYS A 261 -24.59 -1.29 -5.92
CA LYS A 261 -25.62 -0.23 -5.75
C LYS A 261 -25.55 0.86 -6.82
N GLY A 262 -24.42 1.00 -7.49
CA GLY A 262 -24.25 1.91 -8.63
C GLY A 262 -24.83 1.38 -9.95
N VAL A 263 -25.28 0.13 -10.02
CA VAL A 263 -25.89 -0.43 -11.24
C VAL A 263 -27.29 0.15 -11.43
N PRO A 264 -27.59 0.78 -12.59
CA PRO A 264 -28.94 1.29 -12.88
C PRO A 264 -30.00 0.19 -12.83
N GLN A 265 -31.11 0.47 -12.15
CA GLN A 265 -32.21 -0.51 -12.01
C GLN A 265 -32.84 -0.87 -13.35
N GLU A 266 -32.85 0.09 -14.27
CA GLU A 266 -33.40 -0.08 -15.64
C GLU A 266 -32.73 -1.22 -16.39
N LEU A 267 -31.39 -1.42 -16.18
CA LEU A 267 -30.69 -2.53 -16.80
C LEU A 267 -31.12 -3.89 -16.25
N LEU A 268 -31.42 -3.95 -14.95
CA LEU A 268 -31.87 -5.19 -14.30
C LEU A 268 -33.31 -5.52 -14.69
N GLU A 269 -34.17 -4.50 -14.79
CA GLU A 269 -35.57 -4.64 -15.21
C GLU A 269 -35.63 -5.03 -16.68
N ALA A 270 -34.84 -4.42 -17.56
CA ALA A 270 -34.78 -4.82 -18.98
C ALA A 270 -34.36 -6.29 -19.11
N GLY A 271 -33.34 -6.73 -18.38
CA GLY A 271 -32.92 -8.15 -18.38
C GLY A 271 -34.06 -9.10 -17.93
N ARG A 272 -34.85 -8.70 -16.93
CA ARG A 272 -36.01 -9.51 -16.49
C ARG A 272 -37.15 -9.53 -17.52
N ILE A 273 -37.39 -8.41 -18.20
CA ILE A 273 -38.40 -8.31 -19.29
C ILE A 273 -37.95 -9.22 -20.46
N ASP A 274 -36.70 -9.28 -20.77
CA ASP A 274 -36.10 -10.18 -21.77
C ASP A 274 -36.11 -11.67 -21.35
N GLY A 275 -36.61 -11.98 -20.15
CA GLY A 275 -36.76 -13.35 -19.66
C GLY A 275 -35.47 -13.95 -19.05
N ALA A 276 -34.45 -13.12 -18.75
CA ALA A 276 -33.23 -13.60 -18.10
C ALA A 276 -33.50 -14.00 -16.64
N SER A 277 -32.97 -15.15 -16.24
CA SER A 277 -32.95 -15.58 -14.83
C SER A 277 -32.06 -14.71 -13.99
N GLU A 278 -32.25 -14.67 -12.66
CA GLU A 278 -31.37 -13.92 -11.72
C GLU A 278 -29.90 -14.33 -11.83
N VAL A 279 -29.62 -15.59 -12.15
CA VAL A 279 -28.24 -16.08 -12.39
C VAL A 279 -27.66 -15.49 -13.68
N GLN A 280 -28.47 -15.40 -14.74
CA GLN A 280 -28.06 -14.78 -15.99
C GLN A 280 -27.86 -13.27 -15.82
N ILE A 281 -28.74 -12.59 -15.10
CA ILE A 281 -28.59 -11.17 -14.74
C ILE A 281 -27.28 -10.97 -13.96
N PHE A 282 -27.00 -11.84 -13.00
CA PHE A 282 -25.75 -11.76 -12.22
C PHE A 282 -24.50 -11.87 -13.09
N PHE A 283 -24.38 -12.93 -13.91
CA PHE A 283 -23.16 -13.14 -14.69
C PHE A 283 -23.05 -12.27 -15.95
N ASN A 284 -24.18 -11.91 -16.57
CA ASN A 284 -24.19 -11.21 -17.86
C ASN A 284 -24.39 -9.70 -17.74
N ILE A 285 -24.93 -9.21 -16.62
CA ILE A 285 -25.18 -7.78 -16.40
C ILE A 285 -24.38 -7.26 -15.21
N LEU A 286 -24.56 -7.82 -14.00
CA LEU A 286 -23.94 -7.31 -12.79
C LEU A 286 -22.40 -7.45 -12.81
N ILE A 287 -21.89 -8.64 -13.04
CA ILE A 287 -20.43 -8.89 -13.05
C ILE A 287 -19.70 -8.05 -14.11
N PRO A 288 -20.17 -7.99 -15.38
CA PRO A 288 -19.53 -7.12 -16.38
C PRO A 288 -19.60 -5.63 -16.01
N TYR A 289 -20.70 -5.18 -15.42
CA TYR A 289 -20.83 -3.78 -15.01
C TYR A 289 -19.83 -3.39 -13.91
N ILE A 290 -19.67 -4.25 -12.90
CA ILE A 290 -18.75 -3.97 -11.76
C ILE A 290 -17.34 -4.52 -11.97
N GLN A 291 -16.99 -5.04 -13.14
CA GLN A 291 -15.70 -5.69 -13.39
C GLN A 291 -14.50 -4.79 -13.06
N GLY A 292 -14.58 -3.48 -13.33
CA GLY A 292 -13.55 -2.53 -12.96
C GLY A 292 -13.29 -2.50 -11.46
N THR A 293 -14.33 -2.51 -10.64
CA THR A 293 -14.22 -2.56 -9.18
C THR A 293 -13.69 -3.93 -8.71
N ILE A 294 -14.13 -5.04 -9.33
CA ILE A 294 -13.60 -6.38 -9.01
C ILE A 294 -12.10 -6.43 -9.24
N VAL A 295 -11.62 -5.90 -10.35
CA VAL A 295 -10.18 -5.87 -10.66
C VAL A 295 -9.43 -4.97 -9.68
N THR A 296 -9.95 -3.79 -9.37
CA THR A 296 -9.33 -2.86 -8.41
C THR A 296 -9.21 -3.50 -7.02
N VAL A 297 -10.27 -4.13 -6.52
CA VAL A 297 -10.28 -4.84 -5.23
C VAL A 297 -9.31 -6.02 -5.27
N SER A 298 -9.37 -6.82 -6.34
CA SER A 298 -8.49 -7.98 -6.51
C SER A 298 -7.02 -7.58 -6.54
N THR A 299 -6.65 -6.56 -7.29
CA THR A 299 -5.25 -6.10 -7.40
C THR A 299 -4.75 -5.52 -6.09
N THR A 300 -5.59 -4.81 -5.33
CA THR A 300 -5.22 -4.30 -4.00
C THR A 300 -4.91 -5.44 -3.04
N ILE A 301 -5.79 -6.44 -2.93
CA ILE A 301 -5.57 -7.61 -2.08
C ILE A 301 -4.37 -8.43 -2.56
N LEU A 302 -4.19 -8.57 -3.87
CA LEU A 302 -3.07 -9.29 -4.47
C LEU A 302 -1.73 -8.64 -4.12
N ILE A 303 -1.61 -7.31 -4.19
CA ILE A 303 -0.39 -6.58 -3.81
C ILE A 303 -0.08 -6.77 -2.32
N LEU A 304 -1.10 -6.75 -1.45
CA LEU A 304 -0.93 -7.04 -0.02
C LEU A 304 -0.46 -8.48 0.20
N THR A 305 -1.03 -9.42 -0.54
CA THR A 305 -0.75 -10.86 -0.42
C THR A 305 0.63 -11.22 -0.95
N LEU A 306 1.12 -10.57 -2.01
CA LEU A 306 2.49 -10.78 -2.54
C LEU A 306 3.57 -10.59 -1.48
N LYS A 307 3.40 -9.61 -0.61
CA LYS A 307 4.33 -9.30 0.48
C LYS A 307 3.87 -9.80 1.85
N ILE A 308 3.03 -10.84 1.88
CA ILE A 308 2.54 -11.41 3.14
C ILE A 308 3.72 -11.91 3.99
N PHE A 309 3.78 -11.44 5.22
CA PHE A 309 4.82 -11.75 6.18
C PHE A 309 4.23 -12.01 7.57
N ASP A 310 3.47 -11.03 8.09
CA ASP A 310 3.09 -10.94 9.49
C ASP A 310 2.34 -12.18 9.99
N ILE A 311 1.33 -12.65 9.25
CA ILE A 311 0.54 -13.83 9.63
C ILE A 311 1.44 -15.06 9.72
N VAL A 312 2.29 -15.30 8.72
CA VAL A 312 3.19 -16.45 8.69
C VAL A 312 4.22 -16.36 9.81
N PHE A 313 4.80 -15.18 10.01
CA PHE A 313 5.80 -14.94 11.05
C PHE A 313 5.23 -15.19 12.46
N VAL A 314 4.05 -14.62 12.75
CA VAL A 314 3.41 -14.77 14.07
C VAL A 314 2.93 -16.18 14.31
N MET A 315 2.32 -16.83 13.31
CA MET A 315 1.68 -18.14 13.51
C MET A 315 2.67 -19.30 13.54
N THR A 316 3.58 -19.37 12.57
CA THR A 316 4.46 -20.52 12.36
C THR A 316 5.94 -20.16 12.25
N ASN A 317 6.26 -18.88 12.10
CA ASN A 317 7.60 -18.41 11.75
C ASN A 317 8.16 -19.11 10.49
N GLY A 318 7.27 -19.46 9.52
CA GLY A 318 7.61 -20.19 8.31
C GLY A 318 7.98 -21.66 8.52
N ASN A 319 7.79 -22.23 9.73
CA ASN A 319 8.01 -23.64 9.97
C ASN A 319 6.88 -24.50 9.35
N TYR A 320 7.07 -25.81 9.36
CA TYR A 320 6.10 -26.80 8.88
C TYR A 320 5.72 -26.67 7.40
N GLY A 321 6.58 -26.05 6.58
CA GLY A 321 6.32 -25.87 5.14
C GLY A 321 5.42 -24.69 4.81
N THR A 322 5.36 -23.68 5.70
CA THR A 322 4.56 -22.45 5.50
C THR A 322 5.39 -21.23 5.14
N GLU A 323 6.65 -21.43 4.77
CA GLU A 323 7.56 -20.33 4.41
C GLU A 323 7.03 -19.51 3.23
N VAL A 324 7.26 -18.19 3.29
CA VAL A 324 6.89 -17.24 2.24
C VAL A 324 8.08 -16.33 1.89
N ILE A 325 8.06 -15.72 0.72
CA ILE A 325 9.21 -14.97 0.17
C ILE A 325 9.63 -13.83 1.11
N ALA A 326 8.67 -13.06 1.62
CA ALA A 326 8.97 -11.95 2.53
C ALA A 326 9.56 -12.42 3.88
N SER A 327 9.17 -13.61 4.37
CA SER A 327 9.77 -14.22 5.55
C SER A 327 11.22 -14.67 5.29
N GLN A 328 11.51 -15.22 4.12
CA GLN A 328 12.88 -15.56 3.71
C GLN A 328 13.74 -14.29 3.56
N GLN A 329 13.22 -13.24 2.96
CA GLN A 329 13.89 -11.95 2.85
C GLN A 329 14.29 -11.43 4.24
N TYR A 330 13.33 -11.43 5.19
CA TYR A 330 13.58 -11.03 6.58
C TYR A 330 14.65 -11.89 7.25
N LYS A 331 14.56 -13.21 7.13
CA LYS A 331 15.54 -14.15 7.72
C LYS A 331 16.93 -13.96 7.15
N GLN A 332 17.08 -13.82 5.83
CA GLN A 332 18.39 -13.60 5.21
C GLN A 332 19.00 -12.29 5.67
N MET A 333 18.24 -11.21 5.72
CA MET A 333 18.73 -9.89 6.07
C MET A 333 19.02 -9.72 7.57
N PHE A 334 18.09 -10.13 8.45
CA PHE A 334 18.16 -9.80 9.87
C PHE A 334 18.59 -10.98 10.76
N LYS A 335 18.24 -12.21 10.42
CA LYS A 335 18.61 -13.39 11.22
C LYS A 335 19.98 -13.95 10.82
N PHE A 336 20.22 -14.10 9.53
CA PHE A 336 21.48 -14.65 9.00
C PHE A 336 22.48 -13.57 8.62
N GLN A 337 22.10 -12.30 8.68
CA GLN A 337 22.93 -11.14 8.35
C GLN A 337 23.57 -11.22 6.96
N HIS A 338 22.88 -11.87 6.02
CA HIS A 338 23.31 -11.97 4.63
C HIS A 338 22.61 -10.90 3.80
N PHE A 339 23.16 -9.67 3.84
CA PHE A 339 22.54 -8.50 3.21
C PHE A 339 22.37 -8.65 1.70
N GLY A 340 23.37 -9.27 1.01
CA GLY A 340 23.24 -9.51 -0.44
C GLY A 340 22.05 -10.38 -0.82
N ARG A 341 21.84 -11.54 -0.16
CA ARG A 341 20.68 -12.42 -0.41
C ARG A 341 19.38 -11.75 -0.02
N GLY A 342 19.32 -11.13 1.17
CA GLY A 342 18.13 -10.40 1.59
C GLY A 342 17.73 -9.31 0.61
N SER A 343 18.71 -8.56 0.07
CA SER A 343 18.49 -7.54 -0.97
C SER A 343 18.03 -8.15 -2.30
N ALA A 344 18.64 -9.25 -2.76
CA ALA A 344 18.21 -9.93 -3.99
C ALA A 344 16.76 -10.42 -3.90
N ILE A 345 16.36 -11.03 -2.78
CA ILE A 345 14.99 -11.47 -2.54
C ILE A 345 14.03 -10.28 -2.52
N ALA A 346 14.41 -9.14 -1.91
CA ALA A 346 13.61 -7.92 -1.93
C ALA A 346 13.39 -7.38 -3.35
N ILE A 347 14.42 -7.41 -4.21
CA ILE A 347 14.31 -7.03 -5.62
C ILE A 347 13.43 -8.00 -6.40
N VAL A 348 13.52 -9.31 -6.13
CA VAL A 348 12.61 -10.31 -6.75
C VAL A 348 11.15 -10.01 -6.39
N LEU A 349 10.85 -9.70 -5.12
CA LEU A 349 9.50 -9.27 -4.71
C LEU A 349 9.07 -7.98 -5.40
N LEU A 350 9.94 -6.99 -5.51
CA LEU A 350 9.66 -5.75 -6.21
C LEU A 350 9.30 -6.00 -7.67
N ILE A 351 10.09 -6.82 -8.38
CA ILE A 351 9.84 -7.19 -9.78
C ILE A 351 8.51 -7.93 -9.92
N ALA A 352 8.17 -8.81 -8.97
CA ALA A 352 6.90 -9.53 -8.99
C ALA A 352 5.66 -8.62 -8.85
N VAL A 353 5.79 -7.45 -8.22
CA VAL A 353 4.71 -6.46 -8.08
C VAL A 353 4.52 -5.64 -9.36
N ILE A 354 5.57 -5.39 -10.16
CA ILE A 354 5.53 -4.49 -11.33
C ILE A 354 4.42 -4.85 -12.32
N PRO A 355 4.25 -6.12 -12.76
CA PRO A 355 3.19 -6.48 -13.71
C PRO A 355 1.78 -6.16 -13.19
N VAL A 356 1.55 -6.37 -11.90
CA VAL A 356 0.26 -6.08 -11.25
C VAL A 356 -0.01 -4.57 -11.21
N MET A 357 1.01 -3.79 -10.86
CA MET A 357 0.91 -2.32 -10.86
C MET A 357 0.68 -1.79 -12.28
N TRP A 358 1.39 -2.31 -13.26
CA TRP A 358 1.23 -1.88 -14.64
C TRP A 358 -0.17 -2.18 -15.19
N TYR A 359 -0.70 -3.37 -14.91
CA TYR A 359 -2.08 -3.73 -15.26
C TYR A 359 -3.10 -2.79 -14.61
N ASN A 360 -2.91 -2.47 -13.34
CA ASN A 360 -3.78 -1.56 -12.59
C ASN A 360 -3.76 -0.14 -13.19
N LEU A 361 -2.56 0.41 -13.46
CA LEU A 361 -2.41 1.72 -14.08
C LEU A 361 -3.05 1.81 -15.46
N LYS A 362 -2.92 0.76 -16.27
CA LYS A 362 -3.56 0.69 -17.59
C LYS A 362 -5.08 0.77 -17.47
N GLN A 363 -5.67 0.04 -16.53
CA GLN A 363 -7.11 0.03 -16.33
C GLN A 363 -7.66 1.38 -15.84
N PHE A 364 -6.92 2.09 -14.96
CA PHE A 364 -7.30 3.45 -14.56
C PHE A 364 -7.30 4.41 -15.75
N GLY A 365 -6.30 4.37 -16.60
CA GLY A 365 -6.24 5.22 -17.81
C GLY A 365 -7.38 4.96 -18.80
N GLU A 366 -7.89 3.74 -18.88
CA GLU A 366 -9.04 3.40 -19.73
C GLU A 366 -10.37 3.91 -19.14
N GLN A 367 -10.49 4.02 -17.81
CA GLN A 367 -11.70 4.54 -17.15
C GLN A 367 -11.81 6.08 -17.20
N GLU A 368 -10.71 6.81 -17.31
CA GLU A 368 -10.72 8.27 -17.46
C GLU A 368 -10.97 8.72 -18.93
N ALA A 369 -10.92 7.79 -19.87
CA ALA A 369 -11.11 8.10 -21.31
C ALA A 369 -12.58 8.01 -21.76
N PHE A 370 -13.51 7.67 -20.86
CA PHE A 370 -14.97 7.64 -21.05
C PHE A 370 -15.66 8.61 -20.08
#